data_3671ec4384f83a864e32e1965842a96d
#
_entry.id   3671ec4384f83a864e32e1965842a96d
#
_cell.length_a   1.000
_cell.length_b   1.000
_cell.length_c   1.000
_cell.angle_alpha   90.00
_cell.angle_beta   90.00
_cell.angle_gamma   90.00
#
_symmetry.space_group_name_H-M   'P 1'
#
loop_
_entity.id
_entity.type
_entity.pdbx_description
1 polymer ?
#
loop_
_entity_poly.entity_id
_entity_poly.type
_entity_poly.pdbx_seq_one_letter_code
_entity_poly.pdbx_strand_id
1 'polypeptide(L)'
;MAHRARVVFNPAVARPEAMIAAIREAGYDAVLPRAGVELSAHDETIPKAMRTALITLFAGAVAMLMAMPLGSDMGRLDHALMDAVPWLYSAPPSLLRWILLVMTAALMVWAGRSIYLSAVRGLRHRSTNMNTLVALGTGVAFAYSAFATIEPAPDRQVYYDAVLLILGFLLLGKALEARAKRRALAALDSLSRLRPVSARRVV
;
A
#
# COMPACT_ATOMS: atom_id res chain seq x y z
N MET A 1 -8.71 4.50 -7.20
CA MET A 1 -10.10 4.82 -6.81
C MET A 1 -10.99 4.43 -7.97
N ALA A 2 -11.97 3.56 -7.77
CA ALA A 2 -12.97 3.30 -8.79
C ALA A 2 -14.03 4.41 -8.70
N HIS A 3 -14.08 5.28 -9.68
CA HIS A 3 -15.13 6.29 -9.81
C HIS A 3 -16.32 5.66 -10.52
N ARG A 4 -17.51 5.74 -9.92
CA ARG A 4 -18.75 5.33 -10.57
C ARG A 4 -19.31 6.50 -11.37
N ALA A 5 -19.53 6.31 -12.65
CA ALA A 5 -20.26 7.24 -13.49
C ALA A 5 -21.65 6.64 -13.80
N ARG A 6 -22.70 7.46 -13.64
CA ARG A 6 -24.06 7.08 -14.07
C ARG A 6 -24.32 7.76 -15.42
N VAL A 7 -24.47 6.95 -16.44
CA VAL A 7 -24.75 7.43 -17.81
C VAL A 7 -26.19 7.07 -18.15
N VAL A 8 -26.98 8.09 -18.50
CA VAL A 8 -28.33 7.90 -19.04
C VAL A 8 -28.21 7.96 -20.56
N PHE A 9 -28.57 6.89 -21.25
CA PHE A 9 -28.43 6.80 -22.70
C PHE A 9 -29.69 6.25 -23.34
N ASN A 10 -29.87 6.54 -24.64
CA ASN A 10 -30.95 5.96 -25.43
C ASN A 10 -30.47 4.65 -26.04
N PRO A 11 -31.09 3.48 -25.69
CA PRO A 11 -30.63 2.18 -26.16
C PRO A 11 -30.75 1.98 -27.69
N ALA A 12 -31.54 2.83 -28.37
CA ALA A 12 -31.66 2.80 -29.83
C ALA A 12 -30.46 3.47 -30.54
N VAL A 13 -29.67 4.34 -29.83
CA VAL A 13 -28.60 5.11 -30.43
C VAL A 13 -27.22 4.64 -29.98
N ALA A 14 -27.09 4.17 -28.73
CA ALA A 14 -25.80 3.76 -28.18
C ALA A 14 -25.91 2.42 -27.45
N ARG A 15 -24.87 1.59 -27.60
CA ARG A 15 -24.73 0.33 -26.88
C ARG A 15 -23.73 0.51 -25.73
N PRO A 16 -23.92 -0.17 -24.57
CA PRO A 16 -23.00 -0.09 -23.43
C PRO A 16 -21.56 -0.43 -23.79
N GLU A 17 -21.35 -1.38 -24.72
CA GLU A 17 -20.04 -1.80 -25.17
C GLU A 17 -19.29 -0.68 -25.92
N ALA A 18 -20.00 0.09 -26.73
CA ALA A 18 -19.43 1.23 -27.47
C ALA A 18 -18.98 2.34 -26.51
N MET A 19 -19.73 2.57 -25.42
CA MET A 19 -19.34 3.54 -24.39
C MET A 19 -18.10 3.08 -23.63
N ILE A 20 -18.00 1.78 -23.30
CA ILE A 20 -16.80 1.22 -22.67
C ILE A 20 -15.59 1.36 -23.58
N ALA A 21 -15.75 1.11 -24.89
CA ALA A 21 -14.67 1.28 -25.86
C ALA A 21 -14.19 2.73 -25.91
N ALA A 22 -15.09 3.70 -25.96
CA ALA A 22 -14.74 5.14 -25.96
C ALA A 22 -14.03 5.57 -24.67
N ILE A 23 -14.44 5.03 -23.49
CA ILE A 23 -13.78 5.31 -22.20
C ILE A 23 -12.36 4.70 -22.17
N ARG A 24 -12.18 3.51 -22.73
CA ARG A 24 -10.86 2.88 -22.87
C ARG A 24 -9.95 3.61 -23.82
N GLU A 25 -10.47 4.12 -24.91
CA GLU A 25 -9.75 4.95 -25.87
C GLU A 25 -9.29 6.28 -25.25
N ALA A 26 -10.08 6.83 -24.32
CA ALA A 26 -9.70 7.99 -23.51
C ALA A 26 -8.67 7.66 -22.39
N GLY A 27 -8.18 6.41 -22.30
CA GLY A 27 -7.15 6.00 -21.34
C GLY A 27 -7.66 5.59 -19.97
N TYR A 28 -8.96 5.42 -19.79
CA TYR A 28 -9.57 4.95 -18.54
C TYR A 28 -10.09 3.51 -18.69
N ASP A 29 -10.00 2.72 -17.61
CA ASP A 29 -10.60 1.38 -17.60
C ASP A 29 -12.04 1.47 -17.09
N ALA A 30 -12.98 0.94 -17.85
CA ALA A 30 -14.39 0.90 -17.50
C ALA A 30 -14.96 -0.52 -17.63
N VAL A 31 -15.73 -0.91 -16.63
CA VAL A 31 -16.41 -2.22 -16.57
C VAL A 31 -17.87 -1.98 -16.20
N LEU A 32 -18.78 -2.69 -16.88
CA LEU A 32 -20.19 -2.69 -16.49
C LEU A 32 -20.35 -3.38 -15.11
N PRO A 33 -21.02 -2.72 -14.14
CA PRO A 33 -21.31 -3.37 -12.88
C PRO A 33 -22.24 -4.56 -13.10
N ARG A 34 -21.76 -5.76 -12.88
CA ARG A 34 -22.61 -6.95 -12.78
C ARG A 34 -23.23 -6.95 -11.38
N ALA A 35 -24.54 -6.84 -11.31
CA ALA A 35 -25.27 -6.93 -10.06
C ALA A 35 -24.89 -8.23 -9.32
N GLY A 36 -24.26 -8.12 -8.13
CA GLY A 36 -23.93 -9.23 -7.25
C GLY A 36 -22.49 -9.74 -7.24
N VAL A 37 -21.63 -9.41 -8.23
CA VAL A 37 -20.27 -9.97 -8.31
C VAL A 37 -19.21 -9.05 -7.67
N GLU A 38 -19.46 -7.74 -7.62
CA GLU A 38 -18.46 -6.79 -7.09
C GLU A 38 -18.32 -6.79 -5.55
N LEU A 39 -19.37 -7.14 -4.81
CA LEU A 39 -19.32 -7.20 -3.35
C LEU A 39 -18.48 -8.38 -2.84
N SER A 40 -18.52 -9.52 -3.53
CA SER A 40 -17.78 -10.73 -3.13
C SER A 40 -16.29 -10.69 -3.49
N ALA A 41 -15.91 -10.11 -4.62
CA ALA A 41 -14.50 -10.00 -5.01
C ALA A 41 -13.71 -9.02 -4.13
N HIS A 42 -14.37 -8.00 -3.56
CA HIS A 42 -13.76 -7.05 -2.60
C HIS A 42 -13.63 -7.64 -1.19
N ASP A 43 -14.41 -8.67 -0.88
CA ASP A 43 -14.46 -9.26 0.47
C ASP A 43 -13.19 -10.04 0.82
N GLU A 44 -12.59 -10.70 -0.15
CA GLU A 44 -11.35 -11.45 0.04
C GLU A 44 -10.07 -10.58 0.01
N THR A 45 -10.13 -9.37 -0.54
CA THR A 45 -8.94 -8.51 -0.69
C THR A 45 -8.59 -7.73 0.58
N ILE A 46 -9.58 -7.37 1.40
CA ILE A 46 -9.37 -6.60 2.64
C ILE A 46 -8.53 -7.36 3.68
N PRO A 47 -8.83 -8.64 4.03
CA PRO A 47 -8.02 -9.38 4.99
C PRO A 47 -6.60 -9.63 4.47
N LYS A 48 -6.42 -9.84 3.17
CA LYS A 48 -5.09 -9.97 2.54
C LYS A 48 -4.30 -8.67 2.65
N ALA A 49 -4.91 -7.51 2.36
CA ALA A 49 -4.27 -6.20 2.48
C ALA A 49 -3.87 -5.89 3.94
N MET A 50 -4.75 -6.17 4.90
CA MET A 50 -4.46 -6.00 6.32
C MET A 50 -3.29 -6.87 6.78
N ARG A 51 -3.29 -8.16 6.38
CA ARG A 51 -2.20 -9.10 6.69
C ARG A 51 -0.87 -8.62 6.10
N THR A 52 -0.86 -8.18 4.85
CA THR A 52 0.35 -7.64 4.20
C THR A 52 0.87 -6.41 4.95
N ALA A 53 -0.02 -5.48 5.34
CA ALA A 53 0.35 -4.30 6.12
C ALA A 53 0.98 -4.67 7.47
N LEU A 54 0.36 -5.62 8.20
CA LEU A 54 0.87 -6.06 9.51
C LEU A 54 2.22 -6.77 9.38
N ILE A 55 2.41 -7.62 8.37
CA ILE A 55 3.70 -8.29 8.11
C ILE A 55 4.78 -7.25 7.81
N THR A 56 4.49 -6.25 6.97
CA THR A 56 5.44 -5.19 6.61
C THR A 56 5.79 -4.32 7.82
N LEU A 57 4.78 -4.01 8.66
CA LEU A 57 4.99 -3.23 9.89
C LEU A 57 5.83 -4.00 10.91
N PHE A 58 5.54 -5.28 11.10
CA PHE A 58 6.32 -6.15 11.97
C PHE A 58 7.77 -6.27 11.49
N ALA A 59 7.97 -6.47 10.18
CA ALA A 59 9.31 -6.49 9.60
C ALA A 59 10.03 -5.14 9.76
N GLY A 60 9.31 -4.02 9.67
CA GLY A 60 9.85 -2.69 9.95
C GLY A 60 10.29 -2.52 11.40
N ALA A 61 9.49 -3.02 12.36
CA ALA A 61 9.86 -3.03 13.78
C ALA A 61 11.10 -3.91 14.05
N VAL A 62 11.16 -5.09 13.43
CA VAL A 62 12.35 -5.97 13.50
C VAL A 62 13.56 -5.29 12.87
N ALA A 63 13.39 -4.64 11.72
CA ALA A 63 14.46 -3.88 11.06
C ALA A 63 14.99 -2.75 11.94
N MET A 64 14.09 -2.04 12.64
CA MET A 64 14.45 -0.99 13.59
C MET A 64 15.31 -1.54 14.72
N LEU A 65 14.94 -2.69 15.31
CA LEU A 65 15.76 -3.35 16.34
C LEU A 65 17.12 -3.80 15.80
N MET A 66 17.17 -4.34 14.57
CA MET A 66 18.40 -4.76 13.93
C MET A 66 19.29 -3.59 13.47
N ALA A 67 18.70 -2.41 13.24
CA ALA A 67 19.46 -1.21 12.88
C ALA A 67 20.08 -0.51 14.10
N MET A 68 19.61 -0.76 15.32
CA MET A 68 20.16 -0.14 16.55
C MET A 68 21.67 -0.34 16.72
N PRO A 69 22.25 -1.54 16.58
CA PRO A 69 23.68 -1.73 16.69
C PRO A 69 24.52 -1.01 15.60
N LEU A 70 23.85 -0.52 14.56
CA LEU A 70 24.48 0.18 13.43
C LEU A 70 24.49 1.71 13.63
N GLY A 71 23.77 2.23 14.64
CA GLY A 71 23.71 3.66 15.00
C GLY A 71 24.96 4.12 15.76
N SER A 72 25.25 5.42 15.69
CA SER A 72 26.38 6.04 16.39
C SER A 72 26.05 6.48 17.82
N ASP A 73 24.78 6.61 18.16
CA ASP A 73 24.33 7.12 19.45
C ASP A 73 23.78 5.99 20.33
N MET A 74 24.56 5.60 21.34
CA MET A 74 24.11 4.68 22.39
C MET A 74 23.16 5.37 23.37
N GLY A 75 21.85 5.30 23.08
CA GLY A 75 20.81 5.75 24.01
C GLY A 75 20.53 4.75 25.13
N ARG A 76 19.71 5.15 26.13
CA ARG A 76 19.27 4.26 27.22
C ARG A 76 18.59 2.98 26.74
N LEU A 77 17.95 3.03 25.57
CA LEU A 77 17.30 1.86 24.94
C LEU A 77 18.32 0.86 24.41
N ASP A 78 19.46 1.33 23.89
CA ASP A 78 20.54 0.46 23.42
C ASP A 78 21.14 -0.40 24.54
N HIS A 79 21.38 0.22 25.72
CA HIS A 79 21.87 -0.53 26.87
C HIS A 79 20.88 -1.62 27.32
N ALA A 80 19.58 -1.31 27.37
CA ALA A 80 18.56 -2.28 27.74
C ALA A 80 18.43 -3.42 26.70
N LEU A 81 18.63 -3.12 25.41
CA LEU A 81 18.60 -4.13 24.34
C LEU A 81 19.88 -4.97 24.30
N MET A 82 21.03 -4.37 24.60
CA MET A 82 22.31 -5.08 24.71
C MET A 82 22.25 -6.15 25.81
N ASP A 83 21.57 -5.86 26.93
CA ASP A 83 21.34 -6.82 28.00
C ASP A 83 20.29 -7.89 27.64
N ALA A 84 19.26 -7.51 26.85
CA ALA A 84 18.18 -8.43 26.48
C ALA A 84 18.53 -9.33 25.29
N VAL A 85 19.35 -8.86 24.33
CA VAL A 85 19.66 -9.53 23.07
C VAL A 85 21.16 -9.39 22.72
N PRO A 86 22.08 -9.94 23.55
CA PRO A 86 23.53 -9.75 23.38
C PRO A 86 24.08 -10.30 22.06
N TRP A 87 23.46 -11.36 21.53
CA TRP A 87 23.86 -11.97 20.24
C TRP A 87 23.70 -11.02 19.05
N LEU A 88 22.77 -10.05 19.11
CA LEU A 88 22.55 -9.07 18.05
C LEU A 88 23.72 -8.08 17.95
N TYR A 89 24.27 -7.70 19.08
CA TYR A 89 25.41 -6.77 19.18
C TYR A 89 26.75 -7.47 18.90
N SER A 90 26.82 -8.81 19.01
CA SER A 90 27.99 -9.59 18.63
C SER A 90 28.05 -9.90 17.13
N ALA A 91 26.96 -9.68 16.39
CA ALA A 91 26.92 -9.91 14.94
C ALA A 91 27.74 -8.87 14.18
N PRO A 92 28.46 -9.26 13.10
CA PRO A 92 29.23 -8.30 12.32
C PRO A 92 28.29 -7.29 11.64
N PRO A 93 28.56 -5.96 11.74
CA PRO A 93 27.71 -4.91 11.20
C PRO A 93 27.44 -5.05 9.69
N SER A 94 28.39 -5.57 8.94
CA SER A 94 28.26 -5.84 7.51
C SER A 94 27.14 -6.86 7.23
N LEU A 95 27.08 -7.93 8.00
CA LEU A 95 26.06 -8.98 7.85
C LEU A 95 24.66 -8.42 8.13
N LEU A 96 24.50 -7.60 9.18
CA LEU A 96 23.24 -6.95 9.51
C LEU A 96 22.77 -6.02 8.38
N ARG A 97 23.67 -5.21 7.82
CA ARG A 97 23.38 -4.32 6.68
C ARG A 97 22.90 -5.09 5.45
N TRP A 98 23.54 -6.21 5.10
CA TRP A 98 23.13 -7.05 3.98
C TRP A 98 21.78 -7.73 4.20
N ILE A 99 21.51 -8.25 5.41
CA ILE A 99 20.20 -8.82 5.76
C ILE A 99 19.11 -7.78 5.62
N LEU A 100 19.32 -6.57 6.18
CA LEU A 100 18.36 -5.48 6.10
C LEU A 100 18.12 -5.05 4.64
N LEU A 101 19.16 -4.98 3.81
CA LEU A 101 19.04 -4.66 2.40
C LEU A 101 18.15 -5.67 1.68
N VAL A 102 18.45 -6.98 1.80
CA VAL A 102 17.71 -8.04 1.11
C VAL A 102 16.26 -8.10 1.60
N MET A 103 16.04 -8.03 2.91
CA MET A 103 14.71 -8.03 3.51
C MET A 103 13.87 -6.83 3.03
N THR A 104 14.45 -5.64 3.04
CA THR A 104 13.77 -4.41 2.60
C THR A 104 13.46 -4.47 1.11
N ALA A 105 14.41 -4.89 0.27
CA ALA A 105 14.20 -5.05 -1.17
C ALA A 105 13.06 -6.04 -1.46
N ALA A 106 13.06 -7.19 -0.81
CA ALA A 106 12.01 -8.20 -0.97
C ALA A 106 10.62 -7.66 -0.60
N LEU A 107 10.51 -6.95 0.53
CA LEU A 107 9.26 -6.36 0.99
C LEU A 107 8.81 -5.18 0.12
N MET A 108 9.72 -4.36 -0.39
CA MET A 108 9.39 -3.30 -1.35
C MET A 108 8.78 -3.89 -2.63
N VAL A 109 9.35 -4.97 -3.16
CA VAL A 109 8.85 -5.63 -4.38
C VAL A 109 7.55 -6.36 -4.10
N TRP A 110 7.42 -7.05 -2.98
CA TRP A 110 6.23 -7.85 -2.66
C TRP A 110 5.08 -7.00 -2.14
N ALA A 111 5.27 -6.26 -1.07
CA ALA A 111 4.21 -5.48 -0.41
C ALA A 111 4.01 -4.11 -1.06
N GLY A 112 5.09 -3.45 -1.49
CA GLY A 112 5.11 -2.13 -2.10
C GLY A 112 4.69 -2.09 -3.57
N ARG A 113 4.57 -3.25 -4.25
CA ARG A 113 4.31 -3.35 -5.70
C ARG A 113 3.17 -2.43 -6.18
N SER A 114 2.05 -2.42 -5.48
CA SER A 114 0.88 -1.60 -5.86
C SER A 114 1.17 -0.11 -5.80
N ILE A 115 2.00 0.32 -4.83
CA ILE A 115 2.38 1.71 -4.60
C ILE A 115 3.34 2.15 -5.70
N TYR A 116 4.40 1.39 -5.94
CA TYR A 116 5.42 1.70 -6.95
C TYR A 116 4.86 1.67 -8.37
N LEU A 117 4.03 0.68 -8.71
CA LEU A 117 3.36 0.63 -10.02
C LEU A 117 2.39 1.81 -10.21
N SER A 118 1.66 2.22 -9.16
CA SER A 118 0.79 3.39 -9.21
C SER A 118 1.59 4.68 -9.38
N ALA A 119 2.74 4.79 -8.70
CA ALA A 119 3.64 5.93 -8.82
C ALA A 119 4.23 6.06 -10.22
N VAL A 120 4.73 4.97 -10.80
CA VAL A 120 5.28 4.95 -12.16
C VAL A 120 4.21 5.33 -13.21
N ARG A 121 2.99 4.78 -13.08
CA ARG A 121 1.87 5.16 -13.95
C ARG A 121 1.50 6.63 -13.81
N GLY A 122 1.42 7.14 -12.57
CA GLY A 122 1.15 8.55 -12.32
C GLY A 122 2.20 9.46 -12.95
N LEU A 123 3.48 9.13 -12.80
CA LEU A 123 4.59 9.89 -13.40
C LEU A 123 4.50 9.91 -14.93
N ARG A 124 4.19 8.77 -15.55
CA ARG A 124 4.06 8.63 -17.01
C ARG A 124 2.92 9.48 -17.58
N HIS A 125 1.84 9.67 -16.82
CA HIS A 125 0.69 10.49 -17.19
C HIS A 125 0.77 11.92 -16.63
N ARG A 126 1.95 12.37 -16.15
CA ARG A 126 2.17 13.71 -15.55
C ARG A 126 1.18 14.05 -14.44
N SER A 127 0.60 13.04 -13.80
CA SER A 127 -0.27 13.21 -12.64
C SER A 127 0.43 12.68 -11.40
N THR A 128 0.80 13.59 -10.50
CA THR A 128 1.41 13.25 -9.23
C THR A 128 0.34 12.98 -8.19
N ASN A 129 0.52 11.93 -7.41
CA ASN A 129 -0.36 11.58 -6.30
C ASN A 129 0.45 11.20 -5.05
N MET A 130 -0.22 10.97 -3.94
CA MET A 130 0.42 10.57 -2.67
C MET A 130 1.35 9.36 -2.84
N ASN A 131 0.97 8.38 -3.69
CA ASN A 131 1.80 7.20 -3.94
C ASN A 131 3.12 7.56 -4.62
N THR A 132 3.11 8.57 -5.51
CA THR A 132 4.32 9.05 -6.21
C THR A 132 5.32 9.66 -5.21
N LEU A 133 4.83 10.49 -4.28
CA LEU A 133 5.67 11.10 -3.25
C LEU A 133 6.29 10.04 -2.32
N VAL A 134 5.48 9.10 -1.86
CA VAL A 134 5.97 8.01 -0.99
C VAL A 134 6.94 7.10 -1.71
N ALA A 135 6.65 6.72 -2.98
CA ALA A 135 7.54 5.88 -3.78
C ALA A 135 8.88 6.56 -4.04
N LEU A 136 8.89 7.88 -4.29
CA LEU A 136 10.13 8.65 -4.47
C LEU A 136 10.92 8.70 -3.16
N GLY A 137 10.29 9.08 -2.05
CA GLY A 137 10.97 9.20 -0.75
C GLY A 137 11.54 7.87 -0.26
N THR A 138 10.73 6.80 -0.28
CA THR A 138 11.20 5.46 0.12
C THR A 138 12.23 4.89 -0.86
N GLY A 139 12.10 5.19 -2.15
CA GLY A 139 13.06 4.78 -3.17
C GLY A 139 14.43 5.44 -2.98
N VAL A 140 14.46 6.76 -2.72
CA VAL A 140 15.70 7.49 -2.45
C VAL A 140 16.33 7.02 -1.13
N ALA A 141 15.55 6.84 -0.06
CA ALA A 141 16.04 6.34 1.21
C ALA A 141 16.63 4.93 1.08
N PHE A 142 15.97 4.04 0.32
CA PHE A 142 16.49 2.71 0.02
C PHE A 142 17.77 2.76 -0.81
N ALA A 143 17.82 3.56 -1.86
CA ALA A 143 19.01 3.70 -2.72
C ALA A 143 20.22 4.24 -1.93
N TYR A 144 20.00 5.25 -1.07
CA TYR A 144 21.03 5.76 -0.18
C TYR A 144 21.54 4.68 0.79
N SER A 145 20.62 3.93 1.42
CA SER A 145 20.98 2.86 2.36
C SER A 145 21.72 1.71 1.68
N ALA A 146 21.34 1.38 0.44
CA ALA A 146 22.04 0.40 -0.39
C ALA A 146 23.47 0.87 -0.70
N PHE A 147 23.64 2.13 -1.07
CA PHE A 147 24.96 2.73 -1.28
C PHE A 147 25.79 2.68 0.01
N ALA A 148 25.23 3.07 1.15
CA ALA A 148 25.90 3.00 2.46
C ALA A 148 26.24 1.57 2.91
N THR A 149 25.56 0.57 2.37
CA THR A 149 25.86 -0.85 2.63
C THR A 149 27.01 -1.35 1.76
N ILE A 150 27.09 -0.91 0.49
CA ILE A 150 28.14 -1.30 -0.47
C ILE A 150 29.46 -0.59 -0.13
N GLU A 151 29.39 0.70 0.22
CA GLU A 151 30.54 1.50 0.64
C GLU A 151 30.38 1.93 2.09
N PRO A 152 30.67 1.08 3.06
CA PRO A 152 30.51 1.39 4.46
C PRO A 152 31.51 2.46 4.91
N ALA A 153 31.00 3.55 5.52
CA ALA A 153 31.79 4.56 6.17
C ALA A 153 31.25 4.81 7.60
N PRO A 154 32.08 5.27 8.54
CA PRO A 154 31.69 5.43 9.95
C PRO A 154 30.51 6.39 10.19
N ASP A 155 30.34 7.37 9.30
CA ASP A 155 29.31 8.40 9.33
C ASP A 155 28.06 8.07 8.50
N ARG A 156 28.07 6.94 7.78
CA ARG A 156 26.95 6.54 6.92
C ARG A 156 25.96 5.64 7.65
N GLN A 157 24.83 6.22 7.98
CA GLN A 157 23.69 5.49 8.56
C GLN A 157 22.85 4.84 7.46
N VAL A 158 22.12 3.79 7.82
CA VAL A 158 21.14 3.10 6.95
C VAL A 158 19.74 3.41 7.43
N TYR A 159 18.77 3.50 6.51
CA TYR A 159 17.36 3.87 6.76
C TYR A 159 16.38 2.80 6.28
N TYR A 160 16.77 1.53 6.33
CA TYR A 160 15.92 0.42 5.89
C TYR A 160 14.66 0.27 6.74
N ASP A 161 14.78 0.48 8.05
CA ASP A 161 13.69 0.51 9.03
C ASP A 161 12.67 1.59 8.70
N ALA A 162 13.12 2.82 8.43
CA ALA A 162 12.25 3.91 8.04
C ALA A 162 11.47 3.60 6.74
N VAL A 163 12.13 3.02 5.73
CA VAL A 163 11.48 2.59 4.48
C VAL A 163 10.36 1.58 4.76
N LEU A 164 10.63 0.56 5.57
CA LEU A 164 9.65 -0.49 5.89
C LEU A 164 8.50 0.04 6.76
N LEU A 165 8.78 0.90 7.73
CA LEU A 165 7.75 1.51 8.58
C LEU A 165 6.83 2.42 7.76
N ILE A 166 7.38 3.28 6.89
CA ILE A 166 6.58 4.15 6.02
C ILE A 166 5.67 3.30 5.09
N LEU A 167 6.22 2.27 4.45
CA LEU A 167 5.43 1.36 3.62
C LEU A 167 4.35 0.62 4.43
N GLY A 168 4.70 0.12 5.61
CA GLY A 168 3.78 -0.58 6.50
C GLY A 168 2.61 0.30 6.94
N PHE A 169 2.89 1.51 7.41
CA PHE A 169 1.85 2.47 7.80
C PHE A 169 0.98 2.91 6.62
N LEU A 170 1.56 3.11 5.44
CA LEU A 170 0.78 3.44 4.25
C LEU A 170 -0.15 2.31 3.84
N LEU A 171 0.33 1.07 3.86
CA LEU A 171 -0.48 -0.12 3.56
C LEU A 171 -1.59 -0.31 4.60
N LEU A 172 -1.28 -0.09 5.87
CA LEU A 172 -2.26 -0.14 6.96
C LEU A 172 -3.34 0.93 6.77
N GLY A 173 -2.95 2.17 6.48
CA GLY A 173 -3.88 3.26 6.20
C GLY A 173 -4.83 2.94 5.05
N LYS A 174 -4.30 2.39 3.93
CA LYS A 174 -5.13 1.94 2.80
C LYS A 174 -6.08 0.79 3.17
N ALA A 175 -5.63 -0.16 3.97
CA ALA A 175 -6.47 -1.27 4.43
C ALA A 175 -7.61 -0.78 5.34
N LEU A 176 -7.31 0.15 6.25
CA LEU A 176 -8.32 0.78 7.12
C LEU A 176 -9.31 1.63 6.33
N GLU A 177 -8.83 2.41 5.36
CA GLU A 177 -9.69 3.18 4.45
C GLU A 177 -10.65 2.28 3.68
N ALA A 178 -10.15 1.18 3.09
CA ALA A 178 -10.98 0.20 2.39
C ALA A 178 -12.05 -0.42 3.31
N ARG A 179 -11.67 -0.75 4.55
CA ARG A 179 -12.57 -1.30 5.55
C ARG A 179 -13.66 -0.29 5.97
N ALA A 180 -13.29 0.98 6.18
CA ALA A 180 -14.22 2.04 6.53
C ALA A 180 -15.22 2.31 5.40
N LYS A 181 -14.76 2.42 4.17
CA LYS A 181 -15.63 2.59 2.98
C LYS A 181 -16.64 1.44 2.84
N ARG A 182 -16.20 0.21 3.07
CA ARG A 182 -17.08 -0.96 3.03
C ARG A 182 -18.18 -0.88 4.08
N ARG A 183 -17.84 -0.54 5.33
CA ARG A 183 -18.84 -0.38 6.40
C ARG A 183 -19.86 0.68 6.07
N ALA A 184 -19.44 1.81 5.52
CA ALA A 184 -20.34 2.89 5.10
C ALA A 184 -21.28 2.43 3.97
N LEU A 185 -20.77 1.71 2.96
CA LEU A 185 -21.58 1.19 1.87
C LEU A 185 -22.58 0.13 2.35
N ALA A 186 -22.20 -0.76 3.25
CA ALA A 186 -23.11 -1.77 3.81
C ALA A 186 -24.26 -1.12 4.61
N ALA A 187 -24.00 -0.04 5.34
CA ALA A 187 -25.03 0.72 6.03
C ALA A 187 -26.03 1.38 5.05
N LEU A 188 -25.52 1.94 3.94
CA LEU A 188 -26.37 2.50 2.88
C LEU A 188 -27.22 1.45 2.16
N ASP A 189 -26.66 0.25 1.92
CA ASP A 189 -27.39 -0.84 1.28
C ASP A 189 -28.53 -1.35 2.16
N SER A 190 -28.35 -1.43 3.47
CA SER A 190 -29.40 -1.78 4.42
C SER A 190 -30.57 -0.80 4.39
N LEU A 191 -30.30 0.48 4.26
CA LEU A 191 -31.31 1.52 4.12
C LEU A 191 -32.03 1.47 2.76
N SER A 192 -31.30 1.15 1.69
CA SER A 192 -31.89 1.03 0.36
C SER A 192 -32.86 -0.14 0.24
N ARG A 193 -32.67 -1.21 0.99
CA ARG A 193 -33.57 -2.37 1.07
C ARG A 193 -34.91 -2.06 1.75
N LEU A 194 -34.97 -1.00 2.58
CA LEU A 194 -36.22 -0.54 3.20
C LEU A 194 -37.10 0.26 2.23
N ARG A 195 -36.57 0.63 1.06
CA ARG A 195 -37.32 1.33 0.05
C ARG A 195 -38.17 0.33 -0.75
N PRO A 196 -39.53 0.43 -0.77
CA PRO A 196 -40.37 -0.47 -1.50
C PRO A 196 -40.02 -0.41 -2.99
N VAL A 197 -39.72 -1.58 -3.58
CA VAL A 197 -39.36 -1.73 -5.01
C VAL A 197 -40.54 -1.59 -5.93
N SER A 198 -41.77 -1.67 -5.40
CA SER A 198 -43.00 -1.59 -6.17
C SER A 198 -43.87 -0.41 -5.74
N ALA A 199 -44.13 0.48 -6.66
CA ALA A 199 -45.21 1.47 -6.54
C ALA A 199 -46.45 0.95 -7.29
N ARG A 200 -47.58 0.83 -6.57
CA ARG A 200 -48.87 0.51 -7.20
C ARG A 200 -49.40 1.79 -7.85
N ARG A 201 -49.47 1.79 -9.19
CA ARG A 201 -50.15 2.86 -9.93
C ARG A 201 -51.65 2.69 -9.73
N VAL A 202 -52.32 3.63 -9.06
CA VAL A 202 -53.77 3.73 -9.04
C VAL A 202 -54.13 4.52 -10.30
N VAL A 203 -54.93 3.86 -11.18
CA VAL A 203 -55.49 4.47 -12.40
C VAL A 203 -56.88 5.00 -12.03
#